data_4f143dd3f8609e163e3e9e084978598c
#
_entry.id   4f143dd3f8609e163e3e9e084978598c
#
_cell.length_a   1.000
_cell.length_b   1.000
_cell.length_c   1.000
_cell.angle_alpha   90.00
_cell.angle_beta   90.00
_cell.angle_gamma   90.00
#
_symmetry.space_group_name_H-M   'P 1'
#
loop_
_entity.id
_entity.type
_entity.pdbx_description
1 polymer ?
#
loop_
_entity_poly.entity_id
_entity_poly.type
_entity_poly.pdbx_seq_one_letter_code
_entity_poly.pdbx_strand_id
1 'polypeptide(L)'
;MAIRFKKVSRLSDPTNQDSVKRTYPIISYKYDTPATLKEVAQEISGNSGVSEGETISVLKDFRTLMRKILLGGRSVNIDGIGYFYLSAQSKGTDKAEDFTASDITGLRICFCLLYTSDAADDLT
;
A
#
# COMPACT_ATOMS: atom_id res chain seq x y z
N MET A 1 -11.54 -3.71 16.74
CA MET A 1 -10.28 -2.95 16.76
C MET A 1 -10.58 -1.53 16.32
N ALA A 2 -10.21 -0.54 17.12
CA ALA A 2 -10.54 0.85 16.81
C ALA A 2 -9.32 1.55 16.19
N ILE A 3 -9.52 2.09 15.00
CA ILE A 3 -8.51 2.91 14.34
C ILE A 3 -8.72 4.36 14.79
N ARG A 4 -7.64 4.99 15.24
CA ARG A 4 -7.67 6.38 15.66
C ARG A 4 -7.25 7.29 14.53
N PHE A 5 -7.87 8.43 14.43
CA PHE A 5 -7.50 9.44 13.45
C PHE A 5 -7.53 10.82 14.08
N LYS A 6 -6.81 11.73 13.48
CA LYS A 6 -6.87 13.16 13.82
C LYS A 6 -7.27 13.95 12.59
N LYS A 7 -7.83 15.14 12.84
CA LYS A 7 -8.27 16.04 11.78
C LYS A 7 -7.17 17.03 11.47
N VAL A 8 -6.94 17.26 10.19
CA VAL A 8 -5.98 18.28 9.74
C VAL A 8 -6.66 19.18 8.71
N SER A 9 -6.29 20.44 8.71
CA SER A 9 -6.80 21.43 7.76
C SER A 9 -5.77 21.59 6.63
N ARG A 10 -6.21 21.44 5.40
CA ARG A 10 -5.38 21.60 4.22
C ARG A 10 -6.13 22.32 3.12
N LEU A 11 -5.40 22.91 2.21
CA LEU A 11 -5.99 23.48 1.00
C LEU A 11 -6.62 22.35 0.16
N SER A 12 -7.81 22.61 -0.38
CA SER A 12 -8.49 21.64 -1.25
C SER A 12 -7.73 21.41 -2.55
N ASP A 13 -6.99 22.42 -3.00
CA ASP A 13 -6.08 22.33 -4.12
C ASP A 13 -4.69 22.80 -3.66
N PRO A 14 -3.72 21.89 -3.47
CA PRO A 14 -2.39 22.27 -3.00
C PRO A 14 -1.63 23.20 -3.96
N THR A 15 -2.01 23.23 -5.23
CA THR A 15 -1.38 24.09 -6.24
C THR A 15 -1.95 25.50 -6.26
N ASN A 16 -3.11 25.71 -5.64
CA ASN A 16 -3.81 26.99 -5.56
C ASN A 16 -3.94 27.43 -4.11
N GLN A 17 -3.17 28.46 -3.73
CA GLN A 17 -3.16 28.97 -2.36
C GLN A 17 -4.47 29.67 -1.96
N ASP A 18 -5.25 30.07 -2.94
CA ASP A 18 -6.56 30.69 -2.70
C ASP A 18 -7.70 29.67 -2.57
N SER A 19 -7.40 28.39 -2.71
CA SER A 19 -8.41 27.35 -2.56
C SER A 19 -8.93 27.27 -1.12
N VAL A 20 -10.17 26.80 -0.99
CA VAL A 20 -10.80 26.64 0.32
C VAL A 20 -10.09 25.56 1.12
N LYS A 21 -9.83 25.86 2.39
CA LYS A 21 -9.29 24.86 3.32
C LYS A 21 -10.40 23.89 3.71
N ARG A 22 -10.05 22.60 3.69
CA ARG A 22 -10.94 21.52 4.12
C ARG A 22 -10.28 20.71 5.21
N THR A 23 -11.11 20.03 5.99
CA THR A 23 -10.64 19.15 7.05
C THR A 23 -10.54 17.73 6.51
N TYR A 24 -9.38 17.11 6.69
CA TYR A 24 -9.10 15.75 6.25
C TYR A 24 -8.67 14.89 7.42
N PRO A 25 -8.98 13.57 7.40
CA PRO A 25 -8.49 12.66 8.43
C PRO A 25 -7.05 12.23 8.14
N ILE A 26 -6.29 12.08 9.20
CA ILE A 26 -4.98 11.41 9.17
C ILE A 26 -5.00 10.33 10.23
N ILE A 27 -4.59 9.12 9.85
CA ILE A 27 -4.51 8.00 10.79
C ILE A 27 -3.47 8.29 11.86
N SER A 28 -3.86 8.11 13.12
CA SER A 28 -2.94 8.21 14.25
C SER A 28 -2.41 6.83 14.57
N TYR A 29 -1.10 6.63 14.40
CA TYR A 29 -0.47 5.36 14.68
C TYR A 29 -0.14 5.24 16.17
N LYS A 30 -0.35 4.06 16.72
CA LYS A 30 -0.05 3.76 18.12
C LYS A 30 1.45 3.70 18.38
N TYR A 31 2.21 3.24 17.40
CA TYR A 31 3.65 3.11 17.47
C TYR A 31 4.32 3.91 16.37
N ASP A 32 5.49 4.46 16.67
CA ASP A 32 6.26 5.27 15.72
C ASP A 32 6.94 4.42 14.63
N THR A 33 7.15 3.14 14.91
CA THR A 33 7.83 2.24 13.98
C THR A 33 6.87 1.22 13.40
N PRO A 34 7.00 0.90 12.09
CA PRO A 34 6.19 -0.16 11.50
C PRO A 34 6.58 -1.53 12.06
N ALA A 35 5.62 -2.46 12.04
CA ALA A 35 5.91 -3.85 12.36
C ALA A 35 6.88 -4.42 11.34
N THR A 36 7.87 -5.16 11.80
CA THR A 36 8.90 -5.75 10.94
C THR A 36 8.49 -7.15 10.49
N LEU A 37 9.20 -7.65 9.47
CA LEU A 37 9.03 -9.03 9.02
C LEU A 37 9.26 -10.02 10.16
N LYS A 38 10.23 -9.74 11.02
CA LYS A 38 10.53 -10.59 12.18
C LYS A 38 9.36 -10.63 13.15
N GLU A 39 8.76 -9.49 13.47
CA GLU A 39 7.58 -9.41 14.35
C GLU A 39 6.40 -10.19 13.77
N VAL A 40 6.14 -10.01 12.46
CA VAL A 40 5.08 -10.75 11.77
C VAL A 40 5.34 -12.26 11.83
N ALA A 41 6.58 -12.67 11.58
CA ALA A 41 6.95 -14.08 11.61
C ALA A 41 6.81 -14.69 13.02
N GLN A 42 7.16 -13.94 14.05
CA GLN A 42 7.00 -14.38 15.44
C GLN A 42 5.54 -14.60 15.80
N GLU A 43 4.66 -13.70 15.39
CA GLU A 43 3.22 -13.82 15.63
C GLU A 43 2.62 -15.02 14.90
N ILE A 44 2.98 -15.22 13.64
CA ILE A 44 2.50 -16.34 12.84
C ILE A 44 3.00 -17.66 13.46
N SER A 45 4.28 -17.70 13.82
CA SER A 45 4.90 -18.88 14.45
C SER A 45 4.19 -19.26 15.76
N GLY A 46 3.87 -18.26 16.59
CA GLY A 46 3.16 -18.48 17.83
C GLY A 46 1.75 -19.05 17.66
N ASN A 47 1.08 -18.68 16.57
CA ASN A 47 -0.31 -19.07 16.32
C ASN A 47 -0.46 -20.36 15.50
N SER A 48 0.51 -20.68 14.64
CA SER A 48 0.38 -21.76 13.65
C SER A 48 1.22 -23.01 13.96
N GLY A 49 2.16 -22.92 14.90
CA GLY A 49 3.08 -24.01 15.17
C GLY A 49 4.21 -24.17 14.16
N VAL A 50 4.24 -23.35 13.13
CA VAL A 50 5.37 -23.30 12.18
C VAL A 50 6.52 -22.51 12.84
N SER A 51 7.78 -22.92 12.65
CA SER A 51 8.90 -22.23 13.27
C SER A 51 9.06 -20.81 12.71
N GLU A 52 9.67 -19.92 13.50
CA GLU A 52 9.94 -18.54 13.09
C GLU A 52 10.82 -18.51 11.84
N GLY A 53 11.87 -19.34 11.79
CA GLY A 53 12.78 -19.40 10.64
C GLY A 53 12.09 -19.86 9.35
N GLU A 54 11.23 -20.86 9.45
CA GLU A 54 10.44 -21.33 8.31
C GLU A 54 9.47 -20.27 7.84
N THR A 55 8.82 -19.57 8.76
CA THR A 55 7.90 -18.49 8.45
C THR A 55 8.61 -17.35 7.73
N ILE A 56 9.78 -16.94 8.22
CA ILE A 56 10.59 -15.90 7.55
C ILE A 56 10.97 -16.33 6.14
N SER A 57 11.37 -17.59 5.97
CA SER A 57 11.75 -18.13 4.67
C SER A 57 10.58 -18.06 3.67
N VAL A 58 9.40 -18.49 4.10
CA VAL A 58 8.18 -18.45 3.27
C VAL A 58 7.81 -17.01 2.91
N LEU A 59 7.88 -16.09 3.86
CA LEU A 59 7.55 -14.68 3.61
C LEU A 59 8.54 -14.02 2.65
N LYS A 60 9.81 -14.38 2.73
CA LYS A 60 10.82 -13.88 1.78
C LYS A 60 10.59 -14.42 0.37
N ASP A 61 10.22 -15.68 0.26
CA ASP A 61 9.85 -16.28 -1.03
C ASP A 61 8.59 -15.63 -1.60
N PHE A 62 7.60 -15.38 -0.76
CA PHE A 62 6.40 -14.66 -1.15
C PHE A 62 6.73 -13.27 -1.70
N ARG A 63 7.60 -12.53 -1.01
CA ARG A 63 8.05 -11.21 -1.47
C ARG A 63 8.70 -11.28 -2.85
N THR A 64 9.59 -12.25 -3.05
CA THR A 64 10.29 -12.43 -4.32
C THR A 64 9.31 -12.75 -5.44
N LEU A 65 8.38 -13.65 -5.17
CA LEU A 65 7.37 -14.05 -6.15
C LEU A 65 6.41 -12.90 -6.48
N MET A 66 5.99 -12.14 -5.49
CA MET A 66 5.15 -10.96 -5.69
C MET A 66 5.80 -9.96 -6.65
N ARG A 67 7.06 -9.65 -6.40
CA ARG A 67 7.80 -8.73 -7.28
C ARG A 67 7.89 -9.27 -8.69
N LYS A 68 8.16 -10.54 -8.84
CA LYS A 68 8.25 -11.18 -10.15
C LYS A 68 6.94 -11.10 -10.93
N ILE A 69 5.83 -11.40 -10.29
CA ILE A 69 4.50 -11.36 -10.94
C ILE A 69 4.15 -9.93 -11.32
N LEU A 70 4.31 -8.99 -10.40
CA LEU A 70 3.96 -7.59 -10.63
C LEU A 70 4.82 -6.96 -11.71
N LEU A 71 6.13 -7.18 -11.69
CA LEU A 71 7.04 -6.67 -12.71
C LEU A 71 6.83 -7.35 -14.07
N GLY A 72 6.24 -8.53 -14.08
CA GLY A 72 5.82 -9.20 -15.30
C GLY A 72 4.52 -8.64 -15.90
N GLY A 73 3.94 -7.60 -15.30
CA GLY A 73 2.74 -6.95 -15.81
C GLY A 73 1.43 -7.58 -15.37
N ARG A 74 1.45 -8.35 -14.29
CA ARG A 74 0.27 -9.04 -13.79
C ARG A 74 -0.05 -8.57 -12.38
N SER A 75 -1.32 -8.27 -12.12
CA SER A 75 -1.77 -7.95 -10.76
C SER A 75 -1.91 -9.22 -9.91
N VAL A 76 -1.91 -9.04 -8.59
CA VAL A 76 -2.04 -10.14 -7.64
C VAL A 76 -3.20 -9.86 -6.69
N ASN A 77 -4.11 -10.81 -6.62
CA ASN A 77 -5.25 -10.77 -5.70
C ASN A 77 -5.02 -11.83 -4.63
N ILE A 78 -4.79 -11.39 -3.39
CA ILE A 78 -4.66 -12.30 -2.24
C ILE A 78 -5.97 -12.26 -1.48
N ASP A 79 -6.69 -13.38 -1.51
CA ASP A 79 -7.99 -13.49 -0.84
C ASP A 79 -7.85 -13.16 0.65
N GLY A 80 -8.75 -12.32 1.16
CA GLY A 80 -8.75 -11.87 2.53
C GLY A 80 -7.72 -10.80 2.88
N ILE A 81 -6.80 -10.47 1.98
CA ILE A 81 -5.80 -9.42 2.21
C ILE A 81 -6.08 -8.23 1.30
N GLY A 82 -5.97 -8.42 0.00
CA GLY A 82 -6.17 -7.32 -0.91
C GLY A 82 -5.60 -7.54 -2.29
N TYR A 83 -5.55 -6.45 -3.03
CA TYR A 83 -5.21 -6.41 -4.43
C TYR A 83 -3.96 -5.57 -4.62
N PHE A 84 -2.95 -6.17 -5.26
CA PHE A 84 -1.68 -5.52 -5.54
C PHE A 84 -1.54 -5.28 -7.03
N TYR A 85 -1.04 -4.12 -7.40
CA TYR A 85 -0.83 -3.75 -8.79
C TYR A 85 0.30 -2.74 -8.93
N LEU A 86 0.83 -2.59 -10.14
CA LEU A 86 1.83 -1.57 -10.44
C LEU A 86 1.17 -0.31 -10.98
N SER A 87 1.74 0.82 -10.63
CA SER A 87 1.48 2.07 -11.31
C SER A 87 2.79 2.66 -11.79
N ALA A 88 2.74 3.36 -12.91
CA ALA A 88 3.89 4.05 -13.48
C ALA A 88 3.84 5.53 -13.13
N GLN A 89 4.99 6.10 -12.81
CA GLN A 89 5.14 7.52 -12.54
C GLN A 89 5.79 8.20 -13.74
N SER A 90 5.26 9.36 -14.11
CA SER A 90 5.77 10.13 -15.23
C SER A 90 5.32 11.58 -15.06
N LYS A 91 6.04 12.50 -15.67
CA LYS A 91 5.61 13.90 -15.77
C LYS A 91 4.53 14.08 -16.86
N GLY A 92 4.31 13.05 -17.67
CA GLY A 92 3.40 13.12 -18.79
C GLY A 92 4.00 13.83 -20.00
N THR A 93 3.30 13.73 -21.12
CA THR A 93 3.62 14.45 -22.36
C THR A 93 2.36 15.12 -22.86
N ASP A 94 2.52 16.18 -23.67
CA ASP A 94 1.36 16.92 -24.21
C ASP A 94 0.55 16.08 -25.20
N LYS A 95 1.21 15.17 -25.91
CA LYS A 95 0.58 14.29 -26.89
C LYS A 95 0.90 12.84 -26.60
N ALA A 96 -0.07 11.97 -26.83
CA ALA A 96 0.11 10.53 -26.64
C ALA A 96 1.22 9.96 -27.52
N GLU A 97 1.35 10.47 -28.73
CA GLU A 97 2.38 10.04 -29.71
C GLU A 97 3.80 10.29 -29.23
N ASP A 98 4.00 11.33 -28.40
CA ASP A 98 5.32 11.71 -27.90
C ASP A 98 5.73 10.90 -26.66
N PHE A 99 4.80 10.13 -26.08
CA PHE A 99 5.08 9.35 -24.86
C PHE A 99 5.81 8.06 -25.23
N THR A 100 6.96 7.84 -24.58
CA THR A 100 7.76 6.62 -24.74
C THR A 100 8.05 6.01 -23.37
N ALA A 101 8.56 4.79 -23.36
CA ALA A 101 8.93 4.11 -22.12
C ALA A 101 9.98 4.88 -21.32
N SER A 102 10.82 5.69 -21.98
CA SER A 102 11.82 6.51 -21.31
C SER A 102 11.20 7.65 -20.49
N ASP A 103 9.96 8.00 -20.73
CA ASP A 103 9.23 9.03 -19.96
C ASP A 103 8.75 8.51 -18.61
N ILE A 104 8.78 7.20 -18.40
CA ILE A 104 8.45 6.60 -17.11
C ILE A 104 9.62 6.83 -16.15
N THR A 105 9.37 7.63 -15.10
CA THR A 105 10.40 7.98 -14.11
C THR A 105 10.49 6.99 -12.96
N GLY A 106 9.46 6.17 -12.75
CA GLY A 106 9.48 5.18 -11.69
C GLY A 106 8.27 4.28 -11.72
N LEU A 107 8.38 3.16 -11.01
CA LEU A 107 7.29 2.23 -10.79
C LEU A 107 6.98 2.17 -9.31
N ARG A 108 5.70 2.03 -8.98
CA ARG A 108 5.23 1.92 -7.61
C ARG A 108 4.34 0.69 -7.50
N ILE A 109 4.53 -0.09 -6.43
CA ILE A 109 3.62 -1.15 -6.06
C ILE A 109 2.51 -0.54 -5.22
N CYS A 110 1.27 -0.67 -5.69
CA CYS A 110 0.09 -0.16 -5.02
C CYS A 110 -0.71 -1.31 -4.42
N PHE A 111 -1.43 -1.00 -3.34
CA PHE A 111 -2.26 -1.95 -2.64
C PHE A 111 -3.62 -1.34 -2.36
N CYS A 112 -4.69 -2.12 -2.59
CA CYS A 112 -6.05 -1.78 -2.20
C CYS A 112 -6.66 -2.92 -1.42
N LEU A 113 -7.47 -2.59 -0.42
CA LEU A 113 -8.32 -3.59 0.22
C LEU A 113 -9.40 -4.02 -0.77
N LEU A 114 -9.65 -5.33 -0.86
CA LEU A 114 -10.62 -5.88 -1.81
C LEU A 114 -12.04 -5.48 -1.51
N TYR A 115 -12.39 -5.43 -0.25
CA TYR A 115 -13.75 -5.17 0.20
C TYR A 115 -13.80 -3.83 0.89
N THR A 116 -14.03 -2.77 0.11
CA THR A 116 -14.07 -1.41 0.61
C THR A 116 -15.12 -1.21 1.69
N SER A 117 -16.25 -1.89 1.57
CA SER A 117 -17.32 -1.86 2.57
C SER A 117 -16.86 -2.47 3.91
N ASP A 118 -16.13 -3.58 3.85
CA ASP A 118 -15.60 -4.23 5.06
C ASP A 118 -14.53 -3.35 5.70
N ALA A 119 -13.69 -2.71 4.90
CA ALA A 119 -12.70 -1.76 5.40
C ALA A 119 -13.36 -0.56 6.08
N ALA A 120 -14.48 -0.08 5.55
CA ALA A 120 -15.23 1.02 6.15
C ALA A 120 -15.83 0.62 7.50
N ASP A 121 -16.31 -0.62 7.63
CA ASP A 121 -16.81 -1.15 8.89
C ASP A 121 -15.70 -1.22 9.95
N ASP A 122 -14.50 -1.57 9.56
CA ASP A 122 -13.34 -1.61 10.46
C ASP A 122 -12.91 -0.23 10.94
N LEU A 123 -13.24 0.81 10.19
CA LEU A 123 -12.88 2.20 10.50
C LEU A 123 -13.86 2.89 11.44
N THR A 124 -14.99 2.32 11.69
CA THR A 124 -15.97 2.85 12.65
C THR A 124 -15.73 2.38 14.10
#